data_245c9a67fc85f13dc5150e4781f7acc8
#
_entry.id   245c9a67fc85f13dc5150e4781f7acc8
#
_cell.length_a   1.000
_cell.length_b   1.000
_cell.length_c   1.000
_cell.angle_alpha   90.00
_cell.angle_beta   90.00
_cell.angle_gamma   90.00
#
_symmetry.space_group_name_H-M   'P 1'
#
loop_
_entity.id
_entity.type
_entity.pdbx_description
1 polymer ?
#
loop_
_entity_poly.entity_id
_entity_poly.type
_entity_poly.pdbx_seq_one_letter_code
_entity_poly.pdbx_strand_id
1 'polypeptide(L)'
;TFLFTPSATAVDSITAGDNEFRMCFTDPMQGTKSAEYISEKGLATKVATLYDSMADYNSGVHDAFVAACADYGLEVVADEAYTTDNNTDFSVQLGKIKDSGAELLFLPNYYSDNALILQQAHDLGLDMKIFGVDGMDGILGVENFDTSLAEGVMLLTPFSATSEDEASQAFVKAYGDANNGEIPNQFAADTYDV
;
A
#
# COMPACT_ATOMS: atom_id res chain seq x y z
N THR A 1 -18.39 -15.02 -21.74
CA THR A 1 -18.27 -15.05 -20.26
C THR A 1 -18.11 -13.61 -19.79
N PHE A 2 -18.75 -13.24 -18.72
CA PHE A 2 -18.59 -11.96 -18.05
C PHE A 2 -17.54 -12.12 -16.94
N LEU A 3 -16.56 -11.22 -16.86
CA LEU A 3 -15.56 -11.16 -15.81
C LEU A 3 -15.74 -9.85 -15.03
N PHE A 4 -15.74 -9.95 -13.72
CA PHE A 4 -15.74 -8.80 -12.83
C PHE A 4 -14.73 -9.03 -11.70
N THR A 5 -13.89 -8.04 -11.44
CA THR A 5 -12.96 -8.08 -10.29
C THR A 5 -13.27 -6.94 -9.32
N PRO A 6 -13.44 -7.23 -8.02
CA PRO A 6 -13.64 -6.18 -7.02
C PRO A 6 -12.36 -5.39 -6.74
N SER A 7 -11.19 -6.04 -6.67
CA SER A 7 -9.98 -5.44 -6.11
C SER A 7 -8.69 -5.63 -6.93
N ALA A 8 -8.74 -6.23 -8.15
CA ALA A 8 -7.54 -6.34 -8.98
C ALA A 8 -7.22 -5.01 -9.66
N THR A 9 -6.19 -4.33 -9.19
CA THR A 9 -5.81 -2.96 -9.57
C THR A 9 -4.87 -2.88 -10.77
N ALA A 10 -4.16 -3.98 -11.12
CA ALA A 10 -3.27 -4.01 -12.29
C ALA A 10 -4.03 -3.66 -13.58
N VAL A 11 -3.42 -2.82 -14.42
CA VAL A 11 -4.07 -2.30 -15.65
C VAL A 11 -4.55 -3.43 -16.53
N ASP A 12 -3.74 -4.47 -16.70
CA ASP A 12 -3.99 -5.57 -17.64
C ASP A 12 -5.03 -6.58 -17.14
N SER A 13 -5.51 -6.46 -15.89
CA SER A 13 -6.51 -7.39 -15.35
C SER A 13 -7.88 -7.35 -16.05
N ILE A 14 -8.13 -6.35 -16.90
CA ILE A 14 -9.39 -6.18 -17.67
C ILE A 14 -9.15 -5.85 -19.15
N THR A 15 -8.06 -6.34 -19.75
CA THR A 15 -7.69 -5.99 -21.14
C THR A 15 -7.88 -7.13 -22.14
N ALA A 16 -8.25 -8.33 -21.69
CA ALA A 16 -8.39 -9.50 -22.57
C ALA A 16 -9.68 -9.47 -23.41
N GLY A 17 -10.69 -8.65 -23.03
CA GLY A 17 -11.94 -8.55 -23.77
C GLY A 17 -12.80 -7.34 -23.34
N ASP A 18 -13.90 -7.14 -24.07
CA ASP A 18 -14.88 -6.08 -23.83
C ASP A 18 -15.95 -6.43 -22.76
N ASN A 19 -15.83 -7.61 -22.18
CA ASN A 19 -16.73 -8.17 -21.18
C ASN A 19 -16.05 -8.28 -19.79
N GLU A 20 -14.97 -7.54 -19.58
CA GLU A 20 -14.19 -7.50 -18.35
C GLU A 20 -14.34 -6.14 -17.67
N PHE A 21 -14.60 -6.16 -16.37
CA PHE A 21 -14.90 -4.97 -15.57
C PHE A 21 -14.18 -5.02 -14.23
N ARG A 22 -13.83 -3.85 -13.69
CA ARG A 22 -13.31 -3.71 -12.34
C ARG A 22 -14.11 -2.66 -11.56
N MET A 23 -14.16 -2.81 -10.25
CA MET A 23 -14.73 -1.83 -9.34
C MET A 23 -13.67 -0.83 -8.85
N CYS A 24 -12.47 -1.32 -8.53
CA CYS A 24 -11.41 -0.53 -7.91
C CYS A 24 -10.65 0.39 -8.89
N PHE A 25 -9.81 1.26 -8.35
CA PHE A 25 -8.86 2.09 -9.10
C PHE A 25 -7.69 1.26 -9.66
N THR A 26 -6.74 1.93 -10.30
CA THR A 26 -5.58 1.27 -10.95
C THR A 26 -4.28 1.55 -10.21
N ASP A 27 -3.28 0.69 -10.41
CA ASP A 27 -1.93 0.87 -9.86
C ASP A 27 -1.31 2.22 -10.22
N PRO A 28 -1.37 2.71 -11.48
CA PRO A 28 -0.87 4.03 -11.82
C PRO A 28 -1.57 5.16 -11.05
N MET A 29 -2.86 5.02 -10.76
CA MET A 29 -3.57 6.02 -9.94
C MET A 29 -3.05 6.04 -8.51
N GLN A 30 -2.78 4.88 -7.92
CA GLN A 30 -2.24 4.79 -6.56
C GLN A 30 -0.87 5.46 -6.47
N GLY A 31 0.06 5.12 -7.36
CA GLY A 31 1.39 5.71 -7.39
C GLY A 31 1.36 7.22 -7.54
N THR A 32 0.64 7.72 -8.56
CA THR A 32 0.54 9.15 -8.83
C THR A 32 -0.12 9.92 -7.68
N LYS A 33 -1.22 9.41 -7.13
CA LYS A 33 -1.94 10.05 -6.01
C LYS A 33 -1.15 10.02 -4.71
N SER A 34 -0.32 9.02 -4.50
CA SER A 34 0.58 8.98 -3.35
C SER A 34 1.64 10.10 -3.44
N ALA A 35 2.28 10.28 -4.60
CA ALA A 35 3.26 11.36 -4.81
C ALA A 35 2.61 12.74 -4.64
N GLU A 36 1.44 12.96 -5.23
CA GLU A 36 0.65 14.18 -5.08
C GLU A 36 0.36 14.48 -3.60
N TYR A 37 -0.18 13.53 -2.87
CA TYR A 37 -0.54 13.69 -1.46
C TYR A 37 0.66 13.97 -0.56
N ILE A 38 1.77 13.21 -0.74
CA ILE A 38 3.00 13.41 0.03
C ILE A 38 3.52 14.84 -0.15
N SER A 39 3.51 15.35 -1.37
CA SER A 39 3.92 16.71 -1.71
C SER A 39 2.96 17.75 -1.14
N GLU A 40 1.65 17.64 -1.41
CA GLU A 40 0.64 18.61 -0.96
C GLU A 40 0.57 18.76 0.56
N LYS A 41 0.79 17.66 1.29
CA LYS A 41 0.82 17.67 2.76
C LYS A 41 2.19 18.01 3.34
N GLY A 42 3.21 18.20 2.51
CA GLY A 42 4.56 18.49 2.95
C GLY A 42 5.13 17.39 3.85
N LEU A 43 4.81 16.12 3.55
CA LEU A 43 5.24 14.99 4.37
C LEU A 43 6.73 14.73 4.22
N ALA A 44 7.27 14.89 3.02
CA ALA A 44 8.68 14.71 2.70
C ALA A 44 9.05 15.49 1.44
N THR A 45 10.33 15.72 1.24
CA THR A 45 10.94 16.17 -0.02
C THR A 45 11.87 15.11 -0.60
N LYS A 46 12.43 14.26 0.26
CA LYS A 46 13.28 13.13 -0.10
C LYS A 46 12.60 11.83 0.29
N VAL A 47 12.38 10.98 -0.69
CA VAL A 47 11.68 9.70 -0.51
C VAL A 47 12.56 8.53 -0.90
N ALA A 48 12.36 7.41 -0.23
CA ALA A 48 12.89 6.12 -0.64
C ALA A 48 11.75 5.18 -1.03
N THR A 49 12.03 4.17 -1.85
CA THR A 49 11.11 3.09 -2.18
C THR A 49 11.70 1.74 -1.82
N LEU A 50 10.83 0.78 -1.49
CA LEU A 50 11.19 -0.64 -1.35
C LEU A 50 10.01 -1.49 -1.83
N TYR A 51 10.21 -2.28 -2.89
CA TYR A 51 9.11 -2.99 -3.55
C TYR A 51 9.52 -4.37 -4.09
N ASP A 52 8.53 -5.24 -4.30
CA ASP A 52 8.73 -6.51 -5.02
C ASP A 52 8.73 -6.24 -6.53
N SER A 53 9.89 -6.42 -7.16
CA SER A 53 10.09 -6.17 -8.58
C SER A 53 9.55 -7.29 -9.50
N MET A 54 9.10 -8.40 -8.95
CA MET A 54 8.54 -9.53 -9.70
C MET A 54 7.00 -9.54 -9.71
N ALA A 55 6.36 -8.76 -8.87
CA ALA A 55 4.91 -8.67 -8.81
C ALA A 55 4.40 -7.48 -9.62
N ASP A 56 3.49 -7.72 -10.55
CA ASP A 56 2.94 -6.69 -11.46
C ASP A 56 2.28 -5.53 -10.70
N TYR A 57 1.54 -5.84 -9.63
CA TYR A 57 0.93 -4.84 -8.76
C TYR A 57 1.98 -3.90 -8.14
N ASN A 58 2.98 -4.47 -7.46
CA ASN A 58 4.01 -3.71 -6.75
C ASN A 58 4.80 -2.82 -7.72
N SER A 59 5.22 -3.39 -8.86
CA SER A 59 5.94 -2.67 -9.91
C SER A 59 5.09 -1.60 -10.56
N GLY A 60 3.80 -1.87 -10.83
CA GLY A 60 2.90 -0.90 -11.44
C GLY A 60 2.65 0.34 -10.58
N VAL A 61 2.48 0.15 -9.27
CA VAL A 61 2.36 1.26 -8.31
C VAL A 61 3.68 2.01 -8.16
N HIS A 62 4.79 1.27 -7.99
CA HIS A 62 6.14 1.82 -7.86
C HIS A 62 6.52 2.70 -9.04
N ASP A 63 6.41 2.18 -10.27
CA ASP A 63 6.82 2.90 -11.48
C ASP A 63 6.03 4.20 -11.66
N ALA A 64 4.73 4.16 -11.38
CA ALA A 64 3.89 5.34 -11.44
C ALA A 64 4.24 6.37 -10.35
N PHE A 65 4.57 5.91 -9.14
CA PHE A 65 5.02 6.78 -8.05
C PHE A 65 6.33 7.49 -8.41
N VAL A 66 7.35 6.72 -8.82
CA VAL A 66 8.67 7.26 -9.17
C VAL A 66 8.56 8.23 -10.35
N ALA A 67 7.77 7.90 -11.38
CA ALA A 67 7.53 8.80 -12.52
C ALA A 67 6.87 10.11 -12.09
N ALA A 68 5.93 10.07 -11.14
CA ALA A 68 5.22 11.26 -10.66
C ALA A 68 6.05 12.12 -9.69
N CYS A 69 7.04 11.56 -8.99
CA CYS A 69 7.82 12.27 -7.98
C CYS A 69 8.40 13.61 -8.49
N ALA A 70 8.96 13.63 -9.69
CA ALA A 70 9.56 14.84 -10.26
C ALA A 70 8.53 15.95 -10.49
N ASP A 71 7.30 15.61 -10.93
CA ASP A 71 6.22 16.56 -11.19
C ASP A 71 5.72 17.20 -9.88
N TYR A 72 5.82 16.48 -8.78
CA TYR A 72 5.40 16.94 -7.44
C TYR A 72 6.56 17.42 -6.55
N GLY A 73 7.77 17.58 -7.12
CA GLY A 73 8.94 18.11 -6.41
C GLY A 73 9.49 17.19 -5.33
N LEU A 74 9.32 15.88 -5.48
CA LEU A 74 9.90 14.84 -4.63
C LEU A 74 11.18 14.30 -5.26
N GLU A 75 12.23 14.12 -4.47
CA GLU A 75 13.49 13.50 -4.88
C GLU A 75 13.51 12.05 -4.39
N VAL A 76 13.63 11.09 -5.32
CA VAL A 76 13.83 9.68 -4.97
C VAL A 76 15.32 9.49 -4.70
N VAL A 77 15.70 9.34 -3.43
CA VAL A 77 17.10 9.24 -2.98
C VAL A 77 17.58 7.81 -2.78
N ALA A 78 16.67 6.86 -2.67
CA ALA A 78 16.94 5.43 -2.70
C ALA A 78 15.77 4.71 -3.36
N ASP A 79 16.08 3.79 -4.27
CA ASP A 79 15.12 3.00 -5.01
C ASP A 79 15.57 1.54 -4.93
N GLU A 80 14.99 0.81 -3.97
CA GLU A 80 15.42 -0.53 -3.62
C GLU A 80 14.34 -1.56 -3.94
N ALA A 81 14.78 -2.70 -4.44
CA ALA A 81 13.89 -3.80 -4.80
C ALA A 81 14.27 -5.10 -4.08
N TYR A 82 13.27 -5.95 -3.92
CA TYR A 82 13.44 -7.36 -3.60
C TYR A 82 12.68 -8.22 -4.62
N THR A 83 12.69 -9.52 -4.45
CA THR A 83 11.94 -10.45 -5.31
C THR A 83 11.06 -11.34 -4.45
N THR A 84 9.92 -11.77 -4.99
CA THR A 84 8.98 -12.69 -4.32
C THR A 84 9.66 -13.92 -3.74
N ASP A 85 10.72 -14.43 -4.41
CA ASP A 85 11.49 -15.59 -3.95
C ASP A 85 12.47 -15.27 -2.81
N ASN A 86 12.69 -13.97 -2.50
CA ASN A 86 13.62 -13.51 -1.47
C ASN A 86 13.01 -12.33 -0.70
N ASN A 87 11.91 -12.58 0.00
CA ASN A 87 11.11 -11.60 0.74
C ASN A 87 11.12 -11.83 2.26
N THR A 88 12.20 -12.36 2.81
CA THR A 88 12.31 -12.65 4.26
C THR A 88 13.37 -11.84 4.97
N ASP A 89 14.34 -11.29 4.24
CA ASP A 89 15.43 -10.45 4.79
C ASP A 89 15.64 -9.21 3.91
N PHE A 90 15.31 -8.05 4.45
CA PHE A 90 15.41 -6.74 3.81
C PHE A 90 16.56 -5.89 4.37
N SER A 91 17.43 -6.47 5.19
CA SER A 91 18.46 -5.74 5.93
C SER A 91 19.41 -4.94 5.03
N VAL A 92 19.75 -5.47 3.86
CA VAL A 92 20.61 -4.80 2.88
C VAL A 92 19.93 -3.57 2.29
N GLN A 93 18.69 -3.72 1.83
CA GLN A 93 17.90 -2.63 1.24
C GLN A 93 17.61 -1.55 2.29
N LEU A 94 17.14 -1.96 3.46
CA LEU A 94 16.84 -1.04 4.57
C LEU A 94 18.09 -0.31 5.07
N GLY A 95 19.27 -0.97 5.04
CA GLY A 95 20.55 -0.32 5.34
C GLY A 95 20.87 0.81 4.36
N LYS A 96 20.71 0.60 3.06
CA LYS A 96 20.89 1.63 2.04
C LYS A 96 19.88 2.77 2.17
N ILE A 97 18.60 2.43 2.44
CA ILE A 97 17.55 3.41 2.67
C ILE A 97 17.89 4.28 3.87
N LYS A 98 18.34 3.68 4.97
CA LYS A 98 18.79 4.41 6.18
C LYS A 98 19.89 5.42 5.87
N ASP A 99 20.86 5.05 5.06
CA ASP A 99 22.02 5.88 4.71
C ASP A 99 21.71 6.92 3.62
N SER A 100 20.56 6.84 2.95
CA SER A 100 20.19 7.69 1.81
C SER A 100 19.81 9.12 2.18
N GLY A 101 19.40 9.35 3.43
CA GLY A 101 18.85 10.61 3.88
C GLY A 101 17.38 10.81 3.47
N ALA A 102 16.67 9.73 3.14
CA ALA A 102 15.22 9.79 2.92
C ALA A 102 14.47 10.20 4.20
N GLU A 103 13.39 10.95 4.01
CA GLU A 103 12.50 11.43 5.07
C GLU A 103 11.24 10.56 5.18
N LEU A 104 10.95 9.81 4.11
CA LEU A 104 9.79 8.94 3.98
C LEU A 104 10.15 7.71 3.14
N LEU A 105 9.68 6.55 3.61
CA LEU A 105 9.76 5.28 2.88
C LEU A 105 8.38 4.94 2.30
N PHE A 106 8.33 4.83 0.97
CA PHE A 106 7.15 4.39 0.23
C PHE A 106 7.19 2.88 0.02
N LEU A 107 6.12 2.20 0.40
CA LEU A 107 6.01 0.74 0.43
C LEU A 107 4.79 0.27 -0.39
N PRO A 108 4.92 0.10 -1.73
CA PRO A 108 3.85 -0.41 -2.58
C PRO A 108 3.77 -1.94 -2.54
N ASN A 109 3.60 -2.51 -1.35
CA ASN A 109 3.59 -3.95 -1.14
C ASN A 109 2.35 -4.40 -0.38
N TYR A 110 2.11 -5.72 -0.36
CA TYR A 110 1.06 -6.30 0.46
C TYR A 110 1.43 -6.30 1.95
N TYR A 111 0.40 -6.36 2.78
CA TYR A 111 0.50 -6.27 4.24
C TYR A 111 1.45 -7.31 4.87
N SER A 112 1.56 -8.51 4.29
CA SER A 112 2.45 -9.56 4.80
C SER A 112 3.93 -9.16 4.72
N ASP A 113 4.36 -8.66 3.57
CA ASP A 113 5.74 -8.22 3.37
C ASP A 113 6.02 -6.94 4.14
N ASN A 114 5.04 -6.01 4.13
CA ASN A 114 5.15 -4.76 4.88
C ASN A 114 5.28 -4.99 6.39
N ALA A 115 4.62 -5.99 6.96
CA ALA A 115 4.78 -6.33 8.38
C ALA A 115 6.22 -6.74 8.70
N LEU A 116 6.85 -7.56 7.84
CA LEU A 116 8.26 -7.94 8.00
C LEU A 116 9.21 -6.75 7.77
N ILE A 117 8.91 -5.90 6.78
CA ILE A 117 9.70 -4.69 6.50
C ILE A 117 9.66 -3.74 7.69
N LEU A 118 8.47 -3.49 8.27
CA LEU A 118 8.33 -2.62 9.43
C LEU A 118 9.08 -3.16 10.65
N GLN A 119 9.02 -4.48 10.89
CA GLN A 119 9.77 -5.10 11.98
C GLN A 119 11.27 -4.91 11.80
N GLN A 120 11.80 -5.18 10.61
CA GLN A 120 13.24 -5.06 10.34
C GLN A 120 13.69 -3.60 10.29
N ALA A 121 12.86 -2.69 9.80
CA ALA A 121 13.12 -1.26 9.84
C ALA A 121 13.25 -0.76 11.28
N HIS A 122 12.35 -1.18 12.16
CA HIS A 122 12.41 -0.87 13.60
C HIS A 122 13.70 -1.43 14.24
N ASP A 123 14.03 -2.69 13.98
CA ASP A 123 15.21 -3.35 14.54
C ASP A 123 16.53 -2.67 14.08
N LEU A 124 16.54 -2.12 12.87
CA LEU A 124 17.64 -1.31 12.34
C LEU A 124 17.63 0.13 12.85
N GLY A 125 16.59 0.56 13.56
CA GLY A 125 16.43 1.92 14.06
C GLY A 125 16.22 2.92 12.91
N LEU A 126 15.41 2.59 11.92
CA LEU A 126 14.93 3.57 10.94
C LEU A 126 13.89 4.47 11.60
N ASP A 127 14.15 5.79 11.53
CA ASP A 127 13.25 6.82 12.05
C ASP A 127 12.82 7.73 10.88
N MET A 128 11.88 7.23 10.08
CA MET A 128 11.30 7.97 8.95
C MET A 128 9.82 7.65 8.82
N LYS A 129 9.09 8.55 8.14
CA LYS A 129 7.68 8.31 7.85
C LYS A 129 7.52 7.11 6.93
N ILE A 130 6.47 6.34 7.13
CA ILE A 130 6.10 5.20 6.28
C ILE A 130 4.80 5.54 5.56
N PHE A 131 4.78 5.30 4.26
CA PHE A 131 3.60 5.47 3.43
C PHE A 131 3.37 4.24 2.55
N GLY A 132 2.24 3.59 2.73
CA GLY A 132 1.81 2.45 1.95
C GLY A 132 0.66 2.76 1.02
N VAL A 133 0.19 1.74 0.35
CA VAL A 133 -0.95 1.79 -0.58
C VAL A 133 -1.97 0.71 -0.19
N ASP A 134 -3.00 0.52 -0.98
CA ASP A 134 -4.14 -0.35 -0.67
C ASP A 134 -3.74 -1.77 -0.24
N GLY A 135 -2.71 -2.36 -0.83
CA GLY A 135 -2.20 -3.68 -0.44
C GLY A 135 -1.70 -3.78 1.00
N MET A 136 -1.42 -2.65 1.66
CA MET A 136 -1.04 -2.61 3.07
C MET A 136 -2.25 -2.75 4.01
N ASP A 137 -3.47 -2.51 3.53
CA ASP A 137 -4.67 -2.64 4.37
C ASP A 137 -4.83 -4.09 4.86
N GLY A 138 -5.11 -4.24 6.15
CA GLY A 138 -5.11 -5.54 6.84
C GLY A 138 -3.84 -5.86 7.61
N ILE A 139 -2.81 -4.99 7.60
CA ILE A 139 -1.53 -5.22 8.30
C ILE A 139 -1.71 -5.48 9.81
N LEU A 140 -2.71 -4.85 10.42
CA LEU A 140 -3.00 -5.04 11.84
C LEU A 140 -3.54 -6.44 12.18
N GLY A 141 -3.98 -7.20 11.17
CA GLY A 141 -4.45 -8.58 11.31
C GLY A 141 -3.38 -9.65 11.05
N VAL A 142 -2.15 -9.26 10.72
CA VAL A 142 -1.05 -10.21 10.47
C VAL A 142 -0.69 -10.95 11.76
N GLU A 143 -0.64 -12.27 11.68
CA GLU A 143 -0.34 -13.12 12.82
C GLU A 143 1.07 -12.81 13.36
N ASN A 144 1.18 -12.66 14.70
CA ASN A 144 2.41 -12.31 15.41
C ASN A 144 3.04 -10.95 15.05
N PHE A 145 2.36 -10.09 14.33
CA PHE A 145 2.84 -8.72 14.06
C PHE A 145 2.62 -7.83 15.30
N ASP A 146 3.66 -7.12 15.71
CA ASP A 146 3.53 -6.08 16.74
C ASP A 146 2.87 -4.84 16.15
N THR A 147 1.58 -4.68 16.40
CA THR A 147 0.78 -3.59 15.84
C THR A 147 1.24 -2.19 16.24
N SER A 148 2.05 -2.06 17.31
CA SER A 148 2.64 -0.78 17.70
C SER A 148 3.63 -0.25 16.65
N LEU A 149 4.19 -1.12 15.81
CA LEU A 149 5.07 -0.76 14.70
C LEU A 149 4.33 -0.08 13.54
N ALA A 150 3.02 -0.21 13.50
CA ALA A 150 2.18 0.48 12.52
C ALA A 150 1.72 1.87 13.00
N GLU A 151 2.09 2.31 14.20
CA GLU A 151 1.73 3.63 14.69
C GLU A 151 2.38 4.72 13.84
N GLY A 152 1.57 5.65 13.32
CA GLY A 152 2.04 6.70 12.43
C GLY A 152 2.25 6.30 10.97
N VAL A 153 2.05 5.03 10.62
CA VAL A 153 2.02 4.58 9.23
C VAL A 153 0.79 5.16 8.53
N MET A 154 1.00 5.70 7.35
CA MET A 154 -0.05 6.22 6.47
C MET A 154 -0.24 5.27 5.30
N LEU A 155 -1.46 5.13 4.82
CA LEU A 155 -1.72 4.38 3.59
C LEU A 155 -2.81 5.04 2.75
N LEU A 156 -2.70 4.89 1.43
CA LEU A 156 -3.76 5.21 0.50
C LEU A 156 -4.71 4.01 0.42
N THR A 157 -5.99 4.23 0.73
CA THR A 157 -7.01 3.19 0.66
C THR A 157 -8.34 3.80 0.18
N PRO A 158 -9.17 3.06 -0.57
CA PRO A 158 -10.49 3.55 -0.99
C PRO A 158 -11.52 3.50 0.14
N PHE A 159 -11.25 2.73 1.20
CA PHE A 159 -12.19 2.49 2.30
C PHE A 159 -11.53 2.74 3.66
N SER A 160 -12.30 3.32 4.57
CA SER A 160 -11.92 3.42 5.98
C SER A 160 -13.07 3.01 6.88
N ALA A 161 -12.85 2.01 7.72
CA ALA A 161 -13.83 1.57 8.71
C ALA A 161 -14.16 2.66 9.76
N THR A 162 -13.35 3.71 9.85
CA THR A 162 -13.56 4.87 10.73
C THR A 162 -14.22 6.06 10.03
N SER A 163 -14.58 5.92 8.74
CA SER A 163 -15.34 6.94 8.01
C SER A 163 -16.65 7.25 8.74
N GLU A 164 -17.02 8.53 8.79
CA GLU A 164 -18.30 8.97 9.37
C GLU A 164 -19.47 8.86 8.38
N ASP A 165 -19.22 8.41 7.15
CA ASP A 165 -20.26 8.18 6.14
C ASP A 165 -21.25 7.11 6.58
N GLU A 166 -22.56 7.40 6.45
CA GLU A 166 -23.63 6.52 6.94
C GLU A 166 -23.63 5.14 6.25
N ALA A 167 -23.32 5.07 4.95
CA ALA A 167 -23.28 3.81 4.23
C ALA A 167 -22.08 2.94 4.69
N SER A 168 -20.91 3.55 4.83
CA SER A 168 -19.71 2.90 5.38
C SER A 168 -19.96 2.36 6.80
N GLN A 169 -20.56 3.16 7.67
CA GLN A 169 -20.88 2.72 9.04
C GLN A 169 -21.91 1.59 9.09
N ALA A 170 -22.91 1.63 8.20
CA ALA A 170 -23.88 0.54 8.10
C ALA A 170 -23.22 -0.77 7.64
N PHE A 171 -22.31 -0.69 6.67
CA PHE A 171 -21.51 -1.84 6.22
C PHE A 171 -20.61 -2.38 7.35
N VAL A 172 -19.83 -1.51 8.01
CA VAL A 172 -18.96 -1.91 9.13
C VAL A 172 -19.72 -2.65 10.21
N LYS A 173 -20.90 -2.10 10.57
CA LYS A 173 -21.76 -2.75 11.56
C LYS A 173 -22.27 -4.12 11.10
N ALA A 174 -22.79 -4.20 9.88
CA ALA A 174 -23.32 -5.45 9.34
C ALA A 174 -22.24 -6.53 9.20
N TYR A 175 -21.05 -6.13 8.77
CA TYR A 175 -19.89 -7.02 8.69
C TYR A 175 -19.47 -7.54 10.07
N GLY A 176 -19.34 -6.67 11.05
CA GLY A 176 -18.99 -7.05 12.42
C GLY A 176 -20.04 -7.98 13.06
N ASP A 177 -21.35 -7.70 12.85
CA ASP A 177 -22.43 -8.56 13.33
C ASP A 177 -22.36 -9.98 12.73
N ALA A 178 -21.89 -10.11 11.47
CA ALA A 178 -21.77 -11.40 10.78
C ALA A 178 -20.43 -12.12 11.08
N ASN A 179 -19.38 -11.40 11.48
CA ASN A 179 -18.01 -11.91 11.60
C ASN A 179 -17.44 -11.73 13.02
N ASN A 180 -18.25 -11.98 14.04
CA ASN A 180 -17.81 -11.98 15.46
C ASN A 180 -17.15 -10.69 15.96
N GLY A 181 -17.53 -9.54 15.40
CA GLY A 181 -17.00 -8.25 15.77
C GLY A 181 -15.73 -7.84 15.00
N GLU A 182 -15.34 -8.58 13.98
CA GLU A 182 -14.23 -8.20 13.11
C GLU A 182 -14.51 -6.88 12.38
N ILE A 183 -13.46 -6.09 12.19
CA ILE A 183 -13.51 -4.84 11.43
C ILE A 183 -13.17 -5.14 9.98
N PRO A 184 -14.01 -4.74 9.00
CA PRO A 184 -13.72 -4.98 7.59
C PRO A 184 -12.54 -4.12 7.11
N ASN A 185 -11.70 -4.70 6.26
CA ASN A 185 -10.71 -3.98 5.47
C ASN A 185 -11.30 -3.57 4.10
N GLN A 186 -10.51 -2.90 3.26
CA GLN A 186 -10.94 -2.49 1.92
C GLN A 186 -11.38 -3.67 1.05
N PHE A 187 -10.73 -4.83 1.10
CA PHE A 187 -11.07 -5.97 0.26
C PHE A 187 -12.47 -6.52 0.56
N ALA A 188 -12.87 -6.46 1.83
CA ALA A 188 -14.24 -6.77 2.22
C ALA A 188 -15.23 -5.73 1.69
N ALA A 189 -14.88 -4.44 1.71
CA ALA A 189 -15.71 -3.36 1.18
C ALA A 189 -15.87 -3.44 -0.34
N ASP A 190 -14.77 -3.59 -1.08
CA ASP A 190 -14.77 -3.76 -2.53
C ASP A 190 -15.64 -4.96 -2.97
N THR A 191 -15.60 -6.05 -2.20
CA THR A 191 -16.41 -7.24 -2.47
C THR A 191 -17.88 -7.02 -2.17
N TYR A 192 -18.20 -6.18 -1.19
CA TYR A 192 -19.58 -5.82 -0.84
C TYR A 192 -20.23 -4.94 -1.93
N ASP A 193 -19.45 -4.10 -2.60
CA ASP A 193 -19.92 -3.18 -3.65
C ASP A 193 -20.22 -3.88 -4.99
N VAL A 194 -19.89 -5.16 -5.15
CA VAL A 194 -20.15 -5.99 -6.34
C VAL A 194 -21.50 -6.71 -6.24
#